data_e352163a3781c8bc9cd8bd0aefade72c
#
_entry.id   e352163a3781c8bc9cd8bd0aefade72c
#
_cell.length_a   1.000
_cell.length_b   1.000
_cell.length_c   1.000
_cell.angle_alpha   90.00
_cell.angle_beta   90.00
_cell.angle_gamma   90.00
#
_symmetry.space_group_name_H-M   'P 1'
#
loop_
_entity.id
_entity.type
_entity.pdbx_description
1 polymer ?
#
loop_
_entity_poly.entity_id
_entity_poly.type
_entity_poly.pdbx_seq_one_letter_code
_entity_poly.pdbx_strand_id
1 'polypeptide(L)'
;PYVIGGDTAGEGSDSFVTQVLDNRTGEQVAVLRGKFDEDVFARQVYCLGLHYNTALIGIETNFSTYPVMELERLRYPKQYIRESIDDYTHKIKQSFGFLTNTKTRPVILAELIKAVRDDITIVNDETTLQEMLTFVRNPETLKPEAELGAHDDCVLSLAIAHYIRPQQSYIAQKETVARLWTASMWEDYENASPAEREMLRKRWGNPQR
;
A
#
# COMPACT_ATOMS: atom_id res chain seq x y z
N PRO A 1 2.50 6.97 5.51
CA PRO A 1 1.39 6.03 5.50
C PRO A 1 1.00 5.74 4.06
N TYR A 2 1.59 4.70 3.48
CA TYR A 2 1.35 4.32 2.09
C TYR A 2 0.81 2.91 2.02
N VAL A 3 0.15 2.58 0.90
CA VAL A 3 -0.41 1.26 0.61
C VAL A 3 0.06 0.83 -0.77
N ILE A 4 0.38 -0.44 -0.93
CA ILE A 4 0.79 -1.03 -2.21
C ILE A 4 -0.17 -2.17 -2.53
N GLY A 5 -0.90 -2.05 -3.62
CA GLY A 5 -1.65 -3.13 -4.24
C GLY A 5 -0.86 -3.74 -5.38
N GLY A 6 -0.82 -5.06 -5.47
CA GLY A 6 -0.10 -5.75 -6.53
C GLY A 6 -0.95 -6.78 -7.23
N ASP A 7 -0.84 -6.81 -8.56
CA ASP A 7 -1.38 -7.83 -9.42
C ASP A 7 -0.24 -8.66 -10.01
N THR A 8 -0.41 -9.98 -10.04
CA THR A 8 0.63 -10.92 -10.49
C THR A 8 0.32 -11.43 -11.89
N ALA A 9 1.31 -11.39 -12.76
CA ALA A 9 1.19 -11.90 -14.12
C ALA A 9 0.89 -13.41 -14.12
N GLY A 10 -0.09 -13.78 -14.94
CA GLY A 10 -0.28 -15.16 -15.34
C GLY A 10 0.72 -15.61 -16.43
N GLU A 11 0.50 -16.79 -17.00
CA GLU A 11 1.29 -17.24 -18.16
C GLU A 11 0.94 -16.39 -19.40
N GLY A 12 1.94 -15.80 -20.06
CA GLY A 12 1.77 -15.13 -21.34
C GLY A 12 2.17 -13.67 -21.39
N SER A 13 1.26 -12.78 -21.83
CA SER A 13 1.53 -11.36 -22.11
C SER A 13 1.39 -10.44 -20.91
N ASP A 14 0.84 -10.93 -19.81
CA ASP A 14 0.49 -10.12 -18.64
C ASP A 14 1.71 -9.56 -17.94
N SER A 15 1.55 -8.43 -17.30
CA SER A 15 2.61 -7.74 -16.57
C SER A 15 2.39 -7.86 -15.08
N PHE A 16 3.49 -7.99 -14.32
CA PHE A 16 3.44 -7.72 -12.90
C PHE A 16 3.25 -6.23 -12.68
N VAL A 17 2.25 -5.85 -11.90
CA VAL A 17 1.95 -4.45 -11.62
C VAL A 17 1.80 -4.23 -10.12
N THR A 18 2.38 -3.14 -9.62
CA THR A 18 2.03 -2.61 -8.30
C THR A 18 1.71 -1.14 -8.37
N GLN A 19 0.71 -0.74 -7.60
CA GLN A 19 0.23 0.62 -7.44
C GLN A 19 0.51 1.09 -6.02
N VAL A 20 1.12 2.25 -5.86
CA VAL A 20 1.38 2.86 -4.55
C VAL A 20 0.42 4.03 -4.35
N LEU A 21 -0.30 4.02 -3.23
CA LEU A 21 -1.21 5.09 -2.84
C LEU A 21 -0.73 5.80 -1.57
N ASP A 22 -0.86 7.12 -1.53
CA ASP A 22 -0.87 7.84 -0.25
C ASP A 22 -2.18 7.50 0.47
N ASN A 23 -2.08 6.84 1.63
CA ASN A 23 -3.28 6.38 2.35
C ASN A 23 -4.14 7.53 2.93
N ARG A 24 -3.61 8.74 3.01
CA ARG A 24 -4.35 9.91 3.51
C ARG A 24 -5.33 10.42 2.44
N THR A 25 -4.88 10.53 1.21
CA THR A 25 -5.64 11.10 0.10
C THR A 25 -6.27 10.06 -0.80
N GLY A 26 -5.66 8.88 -0.92
CA GLY A 26 -5.99 7.88 -1.93
C GLY A 26 -5.29 8.12 -3.27
N GLU A 27 -4.43 9.12 -3.33
CA GLU A 27 -3.71 9.49 -4.55
C GLU A 27 -2.66 8.44 -4.92
N GLN A 28 -2.61 8.10 -6.20
CA GLN A 28 -1.59 7.26 -6.81
C GLN A 28 -0.27 8.01 -6.89
N VAL A 29 0.74 7.55 -6.19
CA VAL A 29 2.05 8.23 -6.10
C VAL A 29 3.16 7.51 -6.84
N ALA A 30 2.99 6.22 -7.15
CA ALA A 30 3.92 5.46 -7.99
C ALA A 30 3.27 4.22 -8.59
N VAL A 31 3.83 3.76 -9.71
CA VAL A 31 3.50 2.50 -10.37
C VAL A 31 4.81 1.77 -10.68
N LEU A 32 4.87 0.49 -10.36
CA LEU A 32 5.89 -0.43 -10.86
C LEU A 32 5.20 -1.42 -11.79
N ARG A 33 5.61 -1.47 -13.05
CA ARG A 33 5.05 -2.37 -14.05
C ARG A 33 6.16 -2.95 -14.92
N GLY A 34 6.06 -4.22 -15.22
CA GLY A 34 6.98 -4.88 -16.14
C GLY A 34 6.83 -6.39 -16.17
N LYS A 35 7.57 -6.99 -17.07
CA LYS A 35 7.74 -8.44 -17.14
C LYS A 35 8.95 -8.82 -16.30
N PHE A 36 8.68 -9.29 -15.10
CA PHE A 36 9.71 -9.66 -14.13
C PHE A 36 9.68 -11.18 -13.90
N ASP A 37 10.82 -11.73 -13.49
CA ASP A 37 10.77 -12.99 -12.75
C ASP A 37 10.20 -12.72 -11.35
N GLU A 38 9.49 -13.69 -10.79
CA GLU A 38 8.75 -13.53 -9.51
C GLU A 38 9.64 -13.09 -8.34
N ASP A 39 10.89 -13.58 -8.31
CA ASP A 39 11.85 -13.22 -7.26
C ASP A 39 12.34 -11.77 -7.42
N VAL A 40 12.52 -11.31 -8.64
CA VAL A 40 12.87 -9.92 -8.95
C VAL A 40 11.71 -9.01 -8.58
N PHE A 41 10.49 -9.37 -8.98
CA PHE A 41 9.28 -8.62 -8.62
C PHE A 41 9.13 -8.50 -7.09
N ALA A 42 9.21 -9.61 -6.36
CA ALA A 42 9.08 -9.61 -4.91
C ALA A 42 10.11 -8.69 -4.23
N ARG A 43 11.37 -8.70 -4.69
CA ARG A 43 12.42 -7.81 -4.17
C ARG A 43 12.19 -6.35 -4.52
N GLN A 44 11.72 -6.05 -5.74
CA GLN A 44 11.35 -4.68 -6.12
C GLN A 44 10.21 -4.16 -5.23
N VAL A 45 9.18 -4.97 -5.00
CA VAL A 45 8.07 -4.61 -4.12
C VAL A 45 8.55 -4.43 -2.67
N TYR A 46 9.45 -5.27 -2.19
CA TYR A 46 10.07 -5.10 -0.87
C TYR A 46 10.80 -3.74 -0.75
N CYS A 47 11.65 -3.41 -1.72
CA CYS A 47 12.36 -2.13 -1.76
C CYS A 47 11.39 -0.94 -1.85
N LEU A 48 10.37 -1.06 -2.70
CA LEU A 48 9.32 -0.05 -2.87
C LEU A 48 8.57 0.18 -1.55
N GLY A 49 8.20 -0.90 -0.87
CA GLY A 49 7.53 -0.82 0.43
C GLY A 49 8.36 -0.11 1.49
N LEU A 50 9.67 -0.37 1.56
CA LEU A 50 10.58 0.33 2.47
C LEU A 50 10.74 1.80 2.08
N HIS A 51 10.89 2.10 0.78
CA HIS A 51 10.99 3.47 0.28
C HIS A 51 9.76 4.30 0.67
N TYR A 52 8.58 3.72 0.58
CA TYR A 52 7.32 4.35 0.97
C TYR A 52 6.98 4.12 2.46
N ASN A 53 7.98 4.29 3.30
CA ASN A 53 7.86 4.34 4.76
C ASN A 53 7.14 3.10 5.34
N THR A 54 7.57 1.93 4.91
CA THR A 54 6.99 0.65 5.32
C THR A 54 5.48 0.58 4.99
N ALA A 55 5.17 0.72 3.71
CA ALA A 55 3.81 0.66 3.20
C ALA A 55 3.14 -0.69 3.53
N LEU A 56 1.82 -0.70 3.69
CA LEU A 56 1.07 -1.96 3.72
C LEU A 56 1.07 -2.57 2.31
N ILE A 57 1.54 -3.80 2.16
CA ILE A 57 1.61 -4.50 0.88
C ILE A 57 0.54 -5.59 0.80
N GLY A 58 -0.31 -5.54 -0.22
CA GLY A 58 -1.25 -6.59 -0.57
C GLY A 58 -1.07 -7.03 -2.03
N ILE A 59 -0.43 -8.18 -2.24
CA ILE A 59 -0.23 -8.77 -3.58
C ILE A 59 -1.28 -9.84 -3.80
N GLU A 60 -1.81 -9.88 -5.03
CA GLU A 60 -2.69 -10.97 -5.46
C GLU A 60 -1.97 -12.33 -5.42
N THR A 61 -2.70 -13.37 -5.04
CA THR A 61 -2.15 -14.72 -4.85
C THR A 61 -2.79 -15.78 -5.76
N ASN A 62 -3.51 -15.34 -6.80
CA ASN A 62 -4.24 -16.26 -7.67
C ASN A 62 -3.33 -17.12 -8.54
N PHE A 63 -2.32 -16.49 -9.16
CA PHE A 63 -1.38 -17.17 -10.04
C PHE A 63 -0.15 -17.67 -9.28
N SER A 64 0.35 -16.86 -8.35
CA SER A 64 1.52 -17.23 -7.56
C SER A 64 1.43 -16.72 -6.12
N THR A 65 1.82 -17.56 -5.20
CA THR A 65 2.03 -17.19 -3.79
C THR A 65 3.49 -16.80 -3.49
N TYR A 66 4.38 -16.99 -4.47
CA TYR A 66 5.82 -16.78 -4.26
C TYR A 66 6.15 -15.37 -3.80
N PRO A 67 5.63 -14.27 -4.41
CA PRO A 67 5.98 -12.92 -3.98
C PRO A 67 5.62 -12.64 -2.51
N VAL A 68 4.49 -13.16 -2.05
CA VAL A 68 4.03 -13.02 -0.66
C VAL A 68 4.93 -13.81 0.30
N MET A 69 5.30 -15.04 -0.06
CA MET A 69 6.21 -15.87 0.73
C MET A 69 7.62 -15.27 0.78
N GLU A 70 8.09 -14.68 -0.31
CA GLU A 70 9.42 -14.03 -0.35
C GLU A 70 9.43 -12.77 0.52
N LEU A 71 8.37 -11.96 0.54
CA LEU A 71 8.22 -10.85 1.48
C LEU A 71 8.25 -11.31 2.93
N GLU A 72 7.62 -12.46 3.25
CA GLU A 72 7.66 -13.07 4.57
C GLU A 72 9.08 -13.54 4.92
N ARG A 73 9.77 -14.22 3.99
CA ARG A 73 11.16 -14.65 4.14
C ARG A 73 12.10 -13.46 4.39
N LEU A 74 11.87 -12.33 3.71
CA LEU A 74 12.59 -11.07 3.89
C LEU A 74 12.16 -10.33 5.18
N ARG A 75 11.19 -10.87 5.93
CA ARG A 75 10.62 -10.29 7.15
C ARG A 75 10.05 -8.89 6.92
N TYR A 76 9.35 -8.70 5.79
CA TYR A 76 8.65 -7.45 5.57
C TYR A 76 7.53 -7.27 6.61
N PRO A 77 7.48 -6.16 7.36
CA PRO A 77 6.67 -6.10 8.58
C PRO A 77 5.17 -5.84 8.35
N LYS A 78 4.77 -5.39 7.15
CA LYS A 78 3.38 -4.98 6.88
C LYS A 78 2.83 -5.58 5.60
N GLN A 79 2.37 -6.83 5.67
CA GLN A 79 1.62 -7.47 4.59
C GLN A 79 0.13 -7.47 4.93
N TYR A 80 -0.71 -7.33 3.90
CA TYR A 80 -2.17 -7.45 4.02
C TYR A 80 -2.53 -8.86 4.48
N ILE A 81 -3.37 -8.93 5.49
CA ILE A 81 -3.86 -10.18 6.07
C ILE A 81 -5.32 -10.36 5.67
N ARG A 82 -5.60 -11.44 4.94
CA ARG A 82 -6.96 -11.89 4.69
C ARG A 82 -7.38 -12.90 5.76
N GLU A 83 -8.62 -12.82 6.16
CA GLU A 83 -9.24 -13.79 7.04
C GLU A 83 -10.19 -14.69 6.25
N SER A 84 -10.14 -15.96 6.54
CA SER A 84 -11.06 -16.99 6.02
C SER A 84 -11.50 -17.91 7.14
N ILE A 85 -12.67 -18.48 7.00
CA ILE A 85 -13.14 -19.51 7.94
C ILE A 85 -12.73 -20.87 7.36
N ASP A 86 -12.02 -21.65 8.14
CA ASP A 86 -11.70 -23.02 7.79
C ASP A 86 -12.97 -23.87 7.85
N ASP A 87 -13.33 -24.52 6.75
CA ASP A 87 -14.60 -25.25 6.59
C ASP A 87 -14.70 -26.46 7.53
N TYR A 88 -13.58 -27.04 7.98
CA TYR A 88 -13.55 -28.20 8.86
C TYR A 88 -13.52 -27.85 10.35
N THR A 89 -12.72 -26.84 10.68
CA THR A 89 -12.49 -26.48 12.09
C THR A 89 -13.35 -25.30 12.55
N HIS A 90 -14.00 -24.61 11.62
CA HIS A 90 -14.73 -23.33 11.82
C HIS A 90 -13.87 -22.26 12.52
N LYS A 91 -12.55 -22.38 12.44
CA LYS A 91 -11.63 -21.39 13.00
C LYS A 91 -11.27 -20.35 11.96
N ILE A 92 -11.03 -19.15 12.42
CA ILE A 92 -10.50 -18.08 11.57
C ILE A 92 -9.05 -18.43 11.19
N LYS A 93 -8.81 -18.54 9.89
CA LYS A 93 -7.48 -18.70 9.30
C LYS A 93 -7.03 -17.38 8.72
N GLN A 94 -5.85 -16.93 9.10
CA GLN A 94 -5.20 -15.76 8.54
C GLN A 94 -4.16 -16.17 7.50
N SER A 95 -4.09 -15.44 6.40
CA SER A 95 -3.12 -15.67 5.33
C SER A 95 -2.72 -14.32 4.73
N PHE A 96 -1.46 -14.19 4.35
CA PHE A 96 -0.99 -13.00 3.65
C PHE A 96 -1.47 -12.97 2.20
N GLY A 97 -1.51 -11.74 1.65
CA GLY A 97 -1.87 -11.48 0.27
C GLY A 97 -3.38 -11.45 0.00
N PHE A 98 -3.72 -10.93 -1.16
CA PHE A 98 -5.10 -10.77 -1.61
C PHE A 98 -5.53 -11.94 -2.51
N LEU A 99 -6.76 -12.40 -2.40
CA LEU A 99 -7.33 -13.43 -3.27
C LEU A 99 -8.48 -12.85 -4.08
N THR A 100 -8.28 -12.74 -5.39
CA THR A 100 -9.31 -12.34 -6.33
C THR A 100 -10.18 -13.55 -6.71
N ASN A 101 -11.47 -13.41 -6.52
CA ASN A 101 -12.47 -14.42 -6.88
C ASN A 101 -13.80 -13.77 -7.25
N THR A 102 -14.81 -14.57 -7.55
CA THR A 102 -16.14 -14.09 -7.94
C THR A 102 -16.84 -13.24 -6.88
N LYS A 103 -16.44 -13.33 -5.60
CA LYS A 103 -16.98 -12.52 -4.50
C LYS A 103 -16.17 -11.25 -4.27
N THR A 104 -14.83 -11.35 -4.29
CA THR A 104 -13.94 -10.25 -3.94
C THR A 104 -13.72 -9.27 -5.10
N ARG A 105 -13.64 -9.76 -6.36
CA ARG A 105 -13.44 -8.90 -7.54
C ARG A 105 -14.51 -7.79 -7.66
N PRO A 106 -15.82 -8.06 -7.56
CA PRO A 106 -16.82 -7.00 -7.64
C PRO A 106 -16.69 -5.97 -6.51
N VAL A 107 -16.24 -6.39 -5.32
CA VAL A 107 -16.10 -5.50 -4.16
C VAL A 107 -14.96 -4.52 -4.36
N ILE A 108 -13.76 -5.01 -4.76
CA ILE A 108 -12.61 -4.13 -4.98
C ILE A 108 -12.86 -3.15 -6.13
N LEU A 109 -13.54 -3.60 -7.19
CA LEU A 109 -13.91 -2.74 -8.32
C LEU A 109 -14.94 -1.68 -7.91
N ALA A 110 -15.89 -2.01 -7.04
CA ALA A 110 -16.84 -1.04 -6.52
C ALA A 110 -16.15 0.06 -5.70
N GLU A 111 -15.17 -0.31 -4.87
CA GLU A 111 -14.35 0.65 -4.11
C GLU A 111 -13.55 1.57 -5.04
N LEU A 112 -12.91 1.02 -6.08
CA LEU A 112 -12.18 1.81 -7.06
C LEU A 112 -13.12 2.74 -7.83
N ILE A 113 -14.26 2.24 -8.33
CA ILE A 113 -15.25 3.05 -9.06
C ILE A 113 -15.74 4.21 -8.19
N LYS A 114 -15.97 3.97 -6.89
CA LYS A 114 -16.35 5.02 -5.95
C LYS A 114 -15.25 6.07 -5.84
N ALA A 115 -14.00 5.66 -5.59
CA ALA A 115 -12.87 6.56 -5.43
C ALA A 115 -12.67 7.45 -6.68
N VAL A 116 -12.69 6.86 -7.89
CA VAL A 116 -12.53 7.57 -9.16
C VAL A 116 -13.72 8.50 -9.47
N ARG A 117 -14.93 8.11 -9.08
CA ARG A 117 -16.13 8.96 -9.25
C ARG A 117 -16.09 10.17 -8.33
N ASP A 118 -15.58 9.98 -7.11
CA ASP A 118 -15.47 11.07 -6.15
C ASP A 118 -14.36 12.05 -6.58
N ASP A 119 -13.24 11.56 -7.07
CA ASP A 119 -12.13 12.38 -7.59
C ASP A 119 -11.25 11.59 -8.58
N ILE A 120 -11.36 11.87 -9.88
CA ILE A 120 -10.53 11.24 -10.92
C ILE A 120 -9.06 11.70 -10.83
N THR A 121 -8.77 12.82 -10.21
CA THR A 121 -7.40 13.38 -10.14
C THR A 121 -6.47 12.56 -9.22
N ILE A 122 -7.01 11.57 -8.49
CA ILE A 122 -6.20 10.65 -7.71
C ILE A 122 -5.37 9.67 -8.56
N VAL A 123 -5.70 9.50 -9.84
CA VAL A 123 -4.99 8.59 -10.76
C VAL A 123 -4.05 9.40 -11.64
N ASN A 124 -2.74 9.18 -11.49
CA ASN A 124 -1.69 9.96 -12.13
C ASN A 124 -0.96 9.22 -13.27
N ASP A 125 -1.10 7.89 -13.36
CA ASP A 125 -0.43 7.08 -14.37
C ASP A 125 -1.26 6.95 -15.65
N GLU A 126 -0.67 7.34 -16.78
CA GLU A 126 -1.32 7.33 -18.09
C GLU A 126 -1.77 5.91 -18.51
N THR A 127 -0.94 4.90 -18.26
CA THR A 127 -1.29 3.52 -18.62
C THR A 127 -2.49 3.01 -17.83
N THR A 128 -2.53 3.31 -16.53
CA THR A 128 -3.68 2.97 -15.69
C THR A 128 -4.95 3.64 -16.20
N LEU A 129 -4.87 4.92 -16.61
CA LEU A 129 -6.01 5.62 -17.21
C LEU A 129 -6.44 4.99 -18.56
N GLN A 130 -5.48 4.58 -19.39
CA GLN A 130 -5.77 3.91 -20.65
C GLN A 130 -6.48 2.56 -20.45
N GLU A 131 -6.01 1.75 -19.48
CA GLU A 131 -6.69 0.50 -19.12
C GLU A 131 -8.10 0.75 -18.56
N MET A 132 -8.30 1.81 -17.78
CA MET A 132 -9.63 2.19 -17.30
C MET A 132 -10.60 2.54 -18.45
N LEU A 133 -10.12 3.15 -19.53
CA LEU A 133 -10.95 3.49 -20.70
C LEU A 133 -11.42 2.25 -21.47
N THR A 134 -10.63 1.17 -21.44
CA THR A 134 -10.95 -0.11 -22.08
C THR A 134 -11.58 -1.12 -21.13
N PHE A 135 -11.80 -0.72 -19.87
CA PHE A 135 -12.41 -1.57 -18.86
C PHE A 135 -13.94 -1.44 -18.91
N VAL A 136 -14.60 -2.40 -19.51
CA VAL A 136 -16.02 -2.34 -19.85
C VAL A 136 -16.81 -3.45 -19.15
N ARG A 137 -18.12 -3.33 -19.19
CA ARG A 137 -19.00 -4.43 -18.78
C ARG A 137 -19.24 -5.34 -19.97
N ASN A 138 -18.78 -6.58 -19.88
CA ASN A 138 -19.04 -7.60 -20.90
C ASN A 138 -20.56 -7.76 -21.11
N PRO A 139 -21.08 -7.63 -22.35
CA PRO A 139 -22.50 -7.67 -22.61
C PRO A 139 -23.15 -9.04 -22.36
N GLU A 140 -22.37 -10.12 -22.41
CA GLU A 140 -22.87 -11.50 -22.23
C GLU A 140 -22.85 -11.92 -20.77
N THR A 141 -21.72 -11.67 -20.09
CA THR A 141 -21.51 -12.09 -18.69
C THR A 141 -21.91 -11.06 -17.67
N LEU A 142 -22.10 -9.79 -18.09
CA LEU A 142 -22.34 -8.60 -17.28
C LEU A 142 -21.22 -8.32 -16.25
N LYS A 143 -20.07 -8.98 -16.40
CA LYS A 143 -18.91 -8.77 -15.53
C LYS A 143 -18.05 -7.62 -16.05
N PRO A 144 -17.47 -6.81 -15.16
CA PRO A 144 -16.48 -5.82 -15.54
C PRO A 144 -15.15 -6.51 -15.86
N GLU A 145 -14.63 -6.28 -17.06
CA GLU A 145 -13.38 -6.84 -17.56
C GLU A 145 -12.78 -5.94 -18.65
N ALA A 146 -11.52 -6.15 -19.01
CA ALA A 146 -10.91 -5.46 -20.14
C ALA A 146 -11.56 -5.91 -21.46
N GLU A 147 -11.64 -5.02 -22.44
CA GLU A 147 -12.02 -5.36 -23.81
C GLU A 147 -11.07 -6.42 -24.39
N LEU A 148 -11.56 -7.15 -25.38
CA LEU A 148 -10.76 -8.19 -26.04
C LEU A 148 -9.45 -7.61 -26.60
N GLY A 149 -8.32 -8.14 -26.09
CA GLY A 149 -6.96 -7.69 -26.44
C GLY A 149 -6.44 -6.51 -25.63
N ALA A 150 -7.22 -6.01 -24.67
CA ALA A 150 -6.75 -5.06 -23.66
C ALA A 150 -6.36 -5.77 -22.36
N HIS A 151 -5.65 -5.05 -21.48
CA HIS A 151 -5.20 -5.52 -20.18
C HIS A 151 -5.96 -4.81 -19.05
N ASP A 152 -6.03 -5.42 -17.87
CA ASP A 152 -6.62 -4.85 -16.66
C ASP A 152 -5.70 -4.94 -15.42
N ASP A 153 -4.43 -5.26 -15.62
CA ASP A 153 -3.43 -5.46 -14.56
C ASP A 153 -3.27 -4.20 -13.68
N CYS A 154 -3.21 -3.01 -14.33
CA CYS A 154 -3.13 -1.74 -13.60
C CYS A 154 -4.44 -1.41 -12.87
N VAL A 155 -5.58 -1.72 -13.47
CA VAL A 155 -6.89 -1.49 -12.86
C VAL A 155 -7.06 -2.39 -11.63
N LEU A 156 -6.70 -3.67 -11.72
CA LEU A 156 -6.83 -4.61 -10.61
C LEU A 156 -5.86 -4.30 -9.48
N SER A 157 -4.59 -4.03 -9.79
CA SER A 157 -3.61 -3.65 -8.76
C SER A 157 -4.01 -2.38 -8.03
N LEU A 158 -4.59 -1.38 -8.73
CA LEU A 158 -5.12 -0.17 -8.11
C LEU A 158 -6.36 -0.45 -7.26
N ALA A 159 -7.26 -1.31 -7.74
CA ALA A 159 -8.45 -1.72 -6.98
C ALA A 159 -8.08 -2.45 -5.68
N ILE A 160 -7.08 -3.34 -5.72
CA ILE A 160 -6.54 -3.98 -4.53
C ILE A 160 -5.96 -2.95 -3.57
N ALA A 161 -5.16 -1.99 -4.08
CA ALA A 161 -4.58 -0.93 -3.26
C ALA A 161 -5.65 -0.12 -2.52
N HIS A 162 -6.71 0.31 -3.20
CA HIS A 162 -7.83 1.02 -2.57
C HIS A 162 -8.55 0.17 -1.51
N TYR A 163 -8.79 -1.10 -1.80
CA TYR A 163 -9.50 -1.99 -0.89
C TYR A 163 -8.77 -2.27 0.42
N ILE A 164 -7.44 -2.44 0.38
CA ILE A 164 -6.67 -2.79 1.57
C ILE A 164 -6.36 -1.59 2.48
N ARG A 165 -6.60 -0.35 2.04
CA ARG A 165 -6.33 0.89 2.78
C ARG A 165 -6.77 0.88 4.25
N PRO A 166 -7.97 0.36 4.60
CA PRO A 166 -8.41 0.35 6.00
C PRO A 166 -7.52 -0.47 6.94
N GLN A 167 -6.76 -1.45 6.41
CA GLN A 167 -5.85 -2.26 7.22
C GLN A 167 -4.52 -1.56 7.50
N GLN A 168 -4.20 -0.46 6.78
CA GLN A 168 -3.03 0.34 7.06
C GLN A 168 -3.23 1.19 8.32
N SER A 169 -2.63 0.77 9.43
CA SER A 169 -2.61 1.58 10.65
C SER A 169 -1.63 2.76 10.47
N TYR A 170 -2.14 3.98 10.54
CA TYR A 170 -1.34 5.18 10.61
C TYR A 170 -1.25 5.65 12.06
N ILE A 171 -0.08 5.44 12.67
CA ILE A 171 0.28 6.20 13.85
C ILE A 171 0.96 7.46 13.32
N ALA A 172 0.28 8.60 13.42
CA ALA A 172 0.92 9.88 13.18
C ALA A 172 2.15 9.93 14.09
N GLN A 173 3.35 9.78 13.52
CA GLN A 173 4.53 10.21 14.24
C GLN A 173 4.25 11.69 14.52
N LYS A 174 4.07 12.05 15.79
CA LYS A 174 4.20 13.45 16.17
C LYS A 174 5.55 13.85 15.60
N GLU A 175 5.52 14.68 14.55
CA GLU A 175 6.71 15.40 14.17
C GLU A 175 7.16 16.10 15.44
N THR A 176 8.17 15.56 16.07
CA THR A 176 8.97 16.28 17.03
C THR A 176 9.66 17.31 16.14
N VAL A 177 8.98 18.42 15.87
CA VAL A 177 9.64 19.60 15.35
C VAL A 177 10.77 19.83 16.33
N ALA A 178 11.99 19.54 15.91
CA ALA A 178 13.18 19.77 16.70
C ALA A 178 13.17 21.27 16.99
N ARG A 179 12.70 21.62 18.19
CA ARG A 179 12.56 23.00 18.60
C ARG A 179 13.97 23.49 18.83
N LEU A 180 14.51 24.22 17.87
CA LEU A 180 15.80 24.87 18.05
C LEU A 180 15.69 25.73 19.29
N TRP A 181 16.61 25.54 20.22
CA TRP A 181 16.65 26.31 21.46
C TRP A 181 17.01 27.74 21.14
N THR A 182 16.23 28.66 21.67
CA THR A 182 16.52 30.10 21.60
C THR A 182 17.71 30.44 22.50
N ALA A 183 18.34 31.58 22.29
CA ALA A 183 19.44 32.03 23.11
C ALA A 183 19.05 32.07 24.59
N SER A 184 17.84 32.52 24.93
CA SER A 184 17.38 32.54 26.33
C SER A 184 17.17 31.12 26.89
N MET A 185 16.72 30.16 26.09
CA MET A 185 16.61 28.76 26.56
C MET A 185 17.99 28.16 26.85
N TRP A 186 18.99 28.50 26.06
CA TRP A 186 20.37 28.12 26.34
C TRP A 186 20.90 28.73 27.63
N GLU A 187 20.69 30.03 27.85
CA GLU A 187 21.09 30.75 29.03
C GLU A 187 20.44 30.17 30.29
N ASP A 188 19.14 29.91 30.27
CA ASP A 188 18.41 29.25 31.34
C ASP A 188 18.98 27.86 31.66
N TYR A 189 19.31 27.08 30.62
CA TYR A 189 19.86 25.74 30.80
C TYR A 189 21.28 25.73 31.32
N GLU A 190 22.14 26.64 30.86
CA GLU A 190 23.53 26.75 31.31
C GLU A 190 23.63 27.18 32.79
N ASN A 191 22.72 28.05 33.21
CA ASN A 191 22.64 28.53 34.59
C ASN A 191 21.86 27.60 35.53
N ALA A 192 21.19 26.58 35.03
CA ALA A 192 20.36 25.67 35.83
C ALA A 192 21.18 24.60 36.55
N SER A 193 20.72 24.20 37.72
CA SER A 193 21.22 23.03 38.47
C SER A 193 20.95 21.71 37.71
N PRO A 194 21.64 20.60 38.05
CA PRO A 194 21.43 19.32 37.40
C PRO A 194 19.97 18.83 37.39
N ALA A 195 19.22 19.07 38.48
CA ALA A 195 17.81 18.69 38.56
C ALA A 195 16.90 19.56 37.66
N GLU A 196 17.18 20.85 37.62
CA GLU A 196 16.47 21.81 36.76
C GLU A 196 16.76 21.54 35.27
N ARG A 197 18.00 21.19 34.91
CA ARG A 197 18.34 20.78 33.53
C ARG A 197 17.54 19.61 33.06
N GLU A 198 17.27 18.64 33.92
CA GLU A 198 16.43 17.51 33.58
C GLU A 198 14.97 17.94 33.33
N MET A 199 14.43 18.85 34.15
CA MET A 199 13.10 19.43 33.94
C MET A 199 13.02 20.24 32.64
N LEU A 200 14.06 21.03 32.35
CA LEU A 200 14.13 21.82 31.10
C LEU A 200 14.19 20.91 29.86
N ARG A 201 14.95 19.80 29.91
CA ARG A 201 14.95 18.79 28.84
C ARG A 201 13.59 18.13 28.64
N LYS A 202 12.87 17.83 29.71
CA LYS A 202 11.50 17.28 29.59
C LYS A 202 10.53 18.29 28.99
N ARG A 203 10.72 19.58 29.26
CA ARG A 203 9.84 20.65 28.78
C ARG A 203 10.15 21.11 27.36
N TRP A 204 11.40 21.20 26.96
CA TRP A 204 11.87 21.79 25.71
C TRP A 204 12.47 20.78 24.73
N GLY A 205 12.70 19.55 25.15
CA GLY A 205 13.45 18.55 24.40
C GLY A 205 14.96 18.61 24.67
N ASN A 206 15.71 17.70 24.09
CA ASN A 206 17.18 17.73 24.21
C ASN A 206 17.77 18.94 23.48
N PRO A 207 18.81 19.59 24.05
CA PRO A 207 19.48 20.72 23.42
C PRO A 207 20.04 20.31 22.05
N GLN A 208 19.66 21.05 21.01
CA GLN A 208 20.22 20.94 19.67
C GLN A 208 20.80 22.30 19.29
N ARG A 209 22.05 22.28 18.85
CA ARG A 209 22.78 23.47 18.32
C ARG A 209 22.51 23.61 16.83
#